data_b13acaa3d44ec7ee202c5785b2c07ae7
#
_entry.id   b13acaa3d44ec7ee202c5785b2c07ae7
#
_cell.length_a   1.000
_cell.length_b   1.000
_cell.length_c   1.000
_cell.angle_alpha   90.00
_cell.angle_beta   90.00
_cell.angle_gamma   90.00
#
_symmetry.space_group_name_H-M   'P 1'
#
loop_
_entity.id
_entity.type
_entity.pdbx_description
1 polymer ?
#
loop_
_entity_poly.entity_id
_entity_poly.type
_entity_poly.pdbx_seq_one_letter_code
_entity_poly.pdbx_strand_id
1 'polypeptide(L)'
;LLIAFDLDDTIIDTSGSVTLYKLGEFLRFLLRRKVPIGDFSRAFTEIAALDRGCISSKETVRQVLERFGALHLLEEALAIYNEPLPKNFIIPTTPDAKNVLHILGQRGHILTLVTGGARLFQLEKIEKAGLEPSLFSKIAVSEDSKKKSHYEALVKEFSKPPGEYCAVGDRIAMDLAPAHELGWKTVHMRWGRGKICKQEEWVDHSIHELTELLDIL
;
A
#
# COMPACT_ATOMS: atom_id res chain seq x y z
N LEU A 1 -8.25 -5.69 20.87
CA LEU A 1 -8.33 -4.53 19.97
C LEU A 1 -8.98 -4.91 18.65
N LEU A 2 -9.51 -3.91 17.91
CA LEU A 2 -9.71 -4.00 16.47
C LEU A 2 -8.52 -3.33 15.78
N ILE A 3 -7.84 -4.07 14.91
CA ILE A 3 -6.67 -3.58 14.19
C ILE A 3 -7.02 -3.49 12.71
N ALA A 4 -6.97 -2.28 12.16
CA ALA A 4 -7.15 -2.03 10.74
C ALA A 4 -5.77 -1.90 10.06
N PHE A 5 -5.42 -2.89 9.25
CA PHE A 5 -4.20 -2.89 8.46
C PHE A 5 -4.43 -2.25 7.09
N ASP A 6 -3.47 -1.49 6.61
CA ASP A 6 -3.30 -1.29 5.18
C ASP A 6 -2.68 -2.54 4.54
N LEU A 7 -2.75 -2.63 3.21
CA LEU A 7 -2.20 -3.75 2.44
C LEU A 7 -0.81 -3.42 1.88
N ASP A 8 -0.76 -2.39 1.03
CA ASP A 8 0.43 -2.05 0.24
C ASP A 8 1.54 -1.49 1.12
N ASP A 9 2.74 -2.06 1.03
CA ASP A 9 3.90 -1.66 1.85
C ASP A 9 3.66 -1.73 3.37
N THR A 10 2.61 -2.43 3.78
CA THR A 10 2.29 -2.74 5.18
C THR A 10 2.31 -4.25 5.40
N ILE A 11 1.39 -5.00 4.80
CA ILE A 11 1.37 -6.47 4.86
C ILE A 11 2.16 -7.07 3.70
N ILE A 12 2.09 -6.47 2.51
CA ILE A 12 2.78 -6.93 1.30
C ILE A 12 3.82 -5.92 0.83
N ASP A 13 4.92 -6.41 0.26
CA ASP A 13 5.97 -5.57 -0.33
C ASP A 13 5.61 -5.15 -1.77
N THR A 14 4.69 -4.18 -1.87
CA THR A 14 4.26 -3.64 -3.16
C THR A 14 5.37 -2.86 -3.85
N SER A 15 6.09 -2.01 -3.11
CA SER A 15 7.19 -1.20 -3.65
C SER A 15 8.34 -2.04 -4.20
N GLY A 16 8.66 -3.16 -3.55
CA GLY A 16 9.72 -4.08 -3.99
C GLY A 16 9.30 -5.06 -5.07
N SER A 17 8.01 -5.18 -5.38
CA SER A 17 7.51 -6.18 -6.32
C SER A 17 6.62 -5.58 -7.40
N VAL A 18 5.35 -5.34 -7.12
CA VAL A 18 4.32 -4.86 -8.07
C VAL A 18 4.74 -3.55 -8.73
N THR A 19 5.19 -2.58 -7.92
CA THR A 19 5.62 -1.28 -8.42
C THR A 19 6.77 -1.43 -9.41
N LEU A 20 7.81 -2.17 -9.06
CA LEU A 20 8.96 -2.38 -9.95
C LEU A 20 8.55 -3.09 -11.25
N TYR A 21 7.68 -4.11 -11.17
CA TYR A 21 7.14 -4.76 -12.35
C TYR A 21 6.41 -3.75 -13.26
N LYS A 22 5.48 -2.99 -12.72
CA LYS A 22 4.68 -2.01 -13.48
C LYS A 22 5.53 -0.89 -14.07
N LEU A 23 6.55 -0.40 -13.35
CA LEU A 23 7.52 0.56 -13.89
C LEU A 23 8.32 -0.03 -15.06
N GLY A 24 8.69 -1.31 -14.97
CA GLY A 24 9.35 -2.01 -16.08
C GLY A 24 8.45 -2.11 -17.33
N GLU A 25 7.16 -2.45 -17.16
CA GLU A 25 6.20 -2.49 -18.26
C GLU A 25 5.96 -1.08 -18.85
N PHE A 26 5.88 -0.07 -18.01
CA PHE A 26 5.78 1.32 -18.44
C PHE A 26 6.98 1.74 -19.30
N LEU A 27 8.21 1.42 -18.89
CA LEU A 27 9.39 1.72 -19.69
C LEU A 27 9.41 0.96 -21.04
N ARG A 28 9.00 -0.31 -21.06
CA ARG A 28 8.85 -1.08 -22.30
C ARG A 28 7.80 -0.44 -23.22
N PHE A 29 6.71 0.07 -22.65
CA PHE A 29 5.71 0.83 -23.41
C PHE A 29 6.33 2.08 -24.04
N LEU A 30 7.10 2.88 -23.29
CA LEU A 30 7.77 4.08 -23.81
C LEU A 30 8.70 3.73 -24.98
N LEU A 31 9.47 2.64 -24.88
CA LEU A 31 10.31 2.17 -25.97
C LEU A 31 9.50 1.81 -27.22
N ARG A 32 8.39 1.06 -27.06
CA ARG A 32 7.49 0.73 -28.18
C ARG A 32 6.90 1.99 -28.85
N ARG A 33 6.69 3.06 -28.08
CA ARG A 33 6.25 4.37 -28.56
C ARG A 33 7.40 5.25 -29.07
N LYS A 34 8.63 4.71 -29.14
CA LYS A 34 9.83 5.41 -29.62
C LYS A 34 10.17 6.66 -28.78
N VAL A 35 9.78 6.69 -27.52
CA VAL A 35 10.21 7.73 -26.58
C VAL A 35 11.69 7.53 -26.26
N PRO A 36 12.56 8.57 -26.36
CA PRO A 36 14.00 8.42 -26.23
C PRO A 36 14.42 8.35 -24.74
N ILE A 37 14.12 7.24 -24.07
CA ILE A 37 14.44 7.05 -22.64
C ILE A 37 15.93 6.75 -22.36
N GLY A 38 16.73 6.56 -23.40
CA GLY A 38 18.16 6.20 -23.27
C GLY A 38 18.38 4.74 -22.84
N ASP A 39 19.38 4.49 -22.02
CA ASP A 39 19.66 3.16 -21.50
C ASP A 39 18.53 2.69 -20.55
N PHE A 40 18.00 1.50 -20.79
CA PHE A 40 16.86 0.97 -20.04
C PHE A 40 17.17 0.78 -18.55
N SER A 41 18.31 0.24 -18.20
CA SER A 41 18.67 -0.06 -16.80
C SER A 41 18.85 1.21 -16.00
N ARG A 42 19.47 2.21 -16.61
CA ARG A 42 19.63 3.53 -16.01
C ARG A 42 18.27 4.22 -15.83
N ALA A 43 17.45 4.25 -16.87
CA ALA A 43 16.11 4.84 -16.81
C ALA A 43 15.23 4.14 -15.75
N PHE A 44 15.30 2.81 -15.66
CA PHE A 44 14.57 2.05 -14.64
C PHE A 44 15.00 2.44 -13.23
N THR A 45 16.31 2.53 -12.97
CA THR A 45 16.85 2.94 -11.66
C THR A 45 16.40 4.35 -11.27
N GLU A 46 16.48 5.30 -12.22
CA GLU A 46 16.07 6.69 -12.00
C GLU A 46 14.56 6.79 -11.71
N ILE A 47 13.73 6.09 -12.48
CA ILE A 47 12.27 6.13 -12.33
C ILE A 47 11.82 5.42 -11.05
N ALA A 48 12.46 4.30 -10.68
CA ALA A 48 12.19 3.64 -9.41
C ALA A 48 12.58 4.51 -8.20
N ALA A 49 13.64 5.30 -8.32
CA ALA A 49 14.01 6.28 -7.30
C ALA A 49 12.99 7.43 -7.22
N LEU A 50 12.52 7.93 -8.36
CA LEU A 50 11.49 8.96 -8.44
C LEU A 50 10.18 8.48 -7.81
N ASP A 51 9.75 7.26 -8.11
CA ASP A 51 8.50 6.67 -7.60
C ASP A 51 8.42 6.64 -6.08
N ARG A 52 9.55 6.37 -5.42
CA ARG A 52 9.60 6.40 -3.94
C ARG A 52 9.24 7.76 -3.35
N GLY A 53 9.58 8.84 -4.06
CA GLY A 53 9.29 10.22 -3.64
C GLY A 53 7.91 10.74 -4.04
N CYS A 54 7.20 10.03 -4.93
CA CYS A 54 5.90 10.46 -5.43
C CYS A 54 4.74 10.01 -4.52
N ILE A 55 3.65 10.76 -4.55
CA ILE A 55 2.43 10.42 -3.81
C ILE A 55 1.82 9.11 -4.34
N SER A 56 1.94 8.84 -5.63
CA SER A 56 1.44 7.62 -6.27
C SER A 56 2.23 7.30 -7.51
N SER A 57 2.18 6.05 -7.98
CA SER A 57 2.79 5.67 -9.26
C SER A 57 2.15 6.37 -10.47
N LYS A 58 0.89 6.83 -10.36
CA LYS A 58 0.26 7.68 -11.39
C LYS A 58 1.01 9.02 -11.52
N GLU A 59 1.40 9.61 -10.41
CA GLU A 59 2.19 10.84 -10.41
C GLU A 59 3.58 10.60 -11.00
N THR A 60 4.21 9.46 -10.69
CA THR A 60 5.49 9.06 -11.30
C THR A 60 5.37 8.99 -12.83
N VAL A 61 4.35 8.31 -13.33
CA VAL A 61 4.09 8.20 -14.78
C VAL A 61 3.94 9.57 -15.41
N ARG A 62 3.17 10.45 -14.80
CA ARG A 62 2.94 11.82 -15.30
C ARG A 62 4.25 12.59 -15.38
N GLN A 63 5.04 12.64 -14.31
CA GLN A 63 6.32 13.35 -14.26
C GLN A 63 7.33 12.82 -15.29
N VAL A 64 7.38 11.50 -15.47
CA VAL A 64 8.25 10.88 -16.49
C VAL A 64 7.81 11.28 -17.89
N LEU A 65 6.53 11.23 -18.20
CA LEU A 65 6.00 11.64 -19.52
C LEU A 65 6.22 13.13 -19.80
N GLU A 66 6.06 14.00 -18.79
CA GLU A 66 6.39 15.42 -18.89
C GLU A 66 7.87 15.63 -19.22
N ARG A 67 8.78 14.94 -18.50
CA ARG A 67 10.23 15.02 -18.73
C ARG A 67 10.63 14.66 -20.17
N PHE A 68 9.93 13.70 -20.78
CA PHE A 68 10.20 13.27 -22.17
C PHE A 68 9.30 13.93 -23.22
N GLY A 69 8.47 14.94 -22.88
CA GLY A 69 7.56 15.58 -23.81
C GLY A 69 6.49 14.64 -24.38
N ALA A 70 6.16 13.57 -23.67
CA ALA A 70 5.30 12.48 -24.10
C ALA A 70 3.95 12.42 -23.34
N LEU A 71 3.52 13.56 -22.76
CA LEU A 71 2.31 13.63 -21.91
C LEU A 71 1.03 13.20 -22.65
N HIS A 72 1.01 13.30 -23.99
CA HIS A 72 -0.08 12.81 -24.84
C HIS A 72 -0.31 11.29 -24.72
N LEU A 73 0.65 10.54 -24.17
CA LEU A 73 0.55 9.09 -23.90
C LEU A 73 0.01 8.75 -22.51
N LEU A 74 -0.41 9.74 -21.71
CA LEU A 74 -0.73 9.54 -20.29
C LEU A 74 -1.82 8.49 -20.07
N GLU A 75 -2.91 8.54 -20.79
CA GLU A 75 -4.03 7.59 -20.64
C GLU A 75 -3.59 6.16 -20.96
N GLU A 76 -2.85 5.96 -22.05
CA GLU A 76 -2.34 4.64 -22.42
C GLU A 76 -1.30 4.12 -21.40
N ALA A 77 -0.43 5.00 -20.91
CA ALA A 77 0.54 4.64 -19.89
C ALA A 77 -0.12 4.25 -18.56
N LEU A 78 -1.16 4.97 -18.14
CA LEU A 78 -1.92 4.65 -16.94
C LEU A 78 -2.72 3.34 -17.07
N ALA A 79 -3.16 2.97 -18.28
CA ALA A 79 -3.84 1.71 -18.53
C ALA A 79 -2.98 0.50 -18.16
N ILE A 80 -1.64 0.59 -18.33
CA ILE A 80 -0.68 -0.47 -17.97
C ILE A 80 -0.77 -0.83 -16.47
N TYR A 81 -1.02 0.16 -15.61
CA TYR A 81 -1.15 -0.08 -14.18
C TYR A 81 -2.45 -0.80 -13.81
N ASN A 82 -3.46 -0.75 -14.67
CA ASN A 82 -4.73 -1.44 -14.49
C ASN A 82 -4.73 -2.85 -15.11
N GLU A 83 -3.72 -3.20 -15.91
CA GLU A 83 -3.60 -4.54 -16.46
C GLU A 83 -3.36 -5.56 -15.32
N PRO A 84 -3.94 -6.76 -15.41
CA PRO A 84 -3.67 -7.84 -14.46
C PRO A 84 -2.18 -8.17 -14.36
N LEU A 85 -1.76 -8.65 -13.20
CA LEU A 85 -0.41 -9.18 -13.03
C LEU A 85 -0.27 -10.53 -13.77
N PRO A 86 0.94 -10.93 -14.18
CA PRO A 86 1.15 -12.24 -14.77
C PRO A 86 0.59 -13.37 -13.89
N LYS A 87 0.09 -14.43 -14.51
CA LYS A 87 -0.56 -15.55 -13.80
C LYS A 87 0.31 -16.10 -12.64
N ASN A 88 1.61 -16.23 -12.89
CA ASN A 88 2.56 -16.78 -11.91
C ASN A 88 3.30 -15.69 -11.11
N PHE A 89 2.81 -14.46 -11.13
CA PHE A 89 3.41 -13.39 -10.34
C PHE A 89 3.13 -13.64 -8.86
N ILE A 90 4.19 -13.66 -8.05
CA ILE A 90 4.10 -13.81 -6.59
C ILE A 90 4.42 -12.47 -5.97
N ILE A 91 3.59 -12.01 -5.06
CA ILE A 91 3.81 -10.80 -4.27
C ILE A 91 4.39 -11.21 -2.92
N PRO A 92 5.62 -10.82 -2.58
CA PRO A 92 6.16 -11.06 -1.24
C PRO A 92 5.35 -10.32 -0.18
N THR A 93 5.18 -10.91 0.98
CA THR A 93 4.76 -10.17 2.17
C THR A 93 5.94 -9.40 2.76
N THR A 94 5.67 -8.39 3.56
CA THR A 94 6.70 -7.85 4.47
C THR A 94 7.17 -8.94 5.44
N PRO A 95 8.38 -8.83 6.02
CA PRO A 95 8.92 -9.89 6.87
C PRO A 95 7.92 -10.35 7.94
N ASP A 96 7.76 -11.66 8.08
CA ASP A 96 6.90 -12.33 9.05
C ASP A 96 5.43 -11.92 9.10
N ALA A 97 4.94 -11.12 8.15
CA ALA A 97 3.58 -10.58 8.17
C ALA A 97 2.50 -11.64 8.41
N LYS A 98 2.56 -12.78 7.70
CA LYS A 98 1.56 -13.86 7.85
C LYS A 98 1.56 -14.43 9.27
N ASN A 99 2.74 -14.69 9.84
CA ASN A 99 2.87 -15.21 11.18
C ASN A 99 2.35 -14.21 12.23
N VAL A 100 2.69 -12.93 12.08
CA VAL A 100 2.21 -11.87 12.97
C VAL A 100 0.68 -11.76 12.94
N LEU A 101 0.06 -11.79 11.77
CA LEU A 101 -1.40 -11.76 11.64
C LEU A 101 -2.05 -12.96 12.35
N HIS A 102 -1.50 -14.15 12.20
CA HIS A 102 -2.00 -15.34 12.93
C HIS A 102 -1.86 -15.18 14.45
N ILE A 103 -0.71 -14.73 14.95
CA ILE A 103 -0.49 -14.53 16.39
C ILE A 103 -1.45 -13.48 16.94
N LEU A 104 -1.63 -12.35 16.26
CA LEU A 104 -2.57 -11.31 16.69
C LEU A 104 -4.01 -11.85 16.73
N GLY A 105 -4.42 -12.62 15.72
CA GLY A 105 -5.73 -13.30 15.73
C GLY A 105 -5.88 -14.27 16.91
N GLN A 106 -4.86 -15.08 17.21
CA GLN A 106 -4.84 -16.00 18.36
C GLN A 106 -4.87 -15.27 19.71
N ARG A 107 -4.30 -14.06 19.80
CA ARG A 107 -4.42 -13.18 20.97
C ARG A 107 -5.82 -12.54 21.13
N GLY A 108 -6.76 -12.86 20.24
CA GLY A 108 -8.13 -12.36 20.30
C GLY A 108 -8.33 -10.96 19.71
N HIS A 109 -7.37 -10.45 18.94
CA HIS A 109 -7.57 -9.21 18.20
C HIS A 109 -8.49 -9.44 16.98
N ILE A 110 -9.34 -8.47 16.68
CA ILE A 110 -10.14 -8.44 15.46
C ILE A 110 -9.30 -7.79 14.37
N LEU A 111 -8.94 -8.55 13.33
CA LEU A 111 -8.16 -8.04 12.22
C LEU A 111 -9.07 -7.58 11.10
N THR A 112 -8.82 -6.41 10.56
CA THR A 112 -9.50 -5.88 9.37
C THR A 112 -8.48 -5.36 8.37
N LEU A 113 -8.83 -5.40 7.09
CA LEU A 113 -7.99 -4.88 6.03
C LEU A 113 -8.71 -3.69 5.38
N VAL A 114 -8.07 -2.53 5.34
CA VAL A 114 -8.59 -1.32 4.71
C VAL A 114 -7.55 -0.78 3.74
N THR A 115 -7.74 -1.02 2.45
CA THR A 115 -6.75 -0.68 1.42
C THR A 115 -7.33 0.28 0.38
N GLY A 116 -6.47 1.08 -0.25
CA GLY A 116 -6.87 2.03 -1.29
C GLY A 116 -6.53 1.52 -2.70
N GLY A 117 -7.43 1.76 -3.67
CA GLY A 117 -7.21 1.45 -5.08
C GLY A 117 -8.35 0.70 -5.76
N ALA A 118 -8.14 0.26 -7.01
CA ALA A 118 -9.14 -0.49 -7.75
C ALA A 118 -9.43 -1.84 -7.07
N ARG A 119 -10.71 -2.09 -6.76
CA ARG A 119 -11.14 -3.25 -5.98
C ARG A 119 -10.61 -4.58 -6.52
N LEU A 120 -10.78 -4.84 -7.80
CA LEU A 120 -10.33 -6.11 -8.40
C LEU A 120 -8.82 -6.28 -8.28
N PHE A 121 -8.05 -5.21 -8.44
CA PHE A 121 -6.60 -5.26 -8.34
C PHE A 121 -6.12 -5.48 -6.90
N GLN A 122 -6.80 -4.91 -5.90
CA GLN A 122 -6.46 -5.15 -4.51
C GLN A 122 -6.76 -6.61 -4.10
N LEU A 123 -7.88 -7.17 -4.56
CA LEU A 123 -8.20 -8.58 -4.32
C LEU A 123 -7.20 -9.52 -5.02
N GLU A 124 -6.78 -9.20 -6.25
CA GLU A 124 -5.71 -9.93 -6.96
C GLU A 124 -4.40 -9.91 -6.16
N LYS A 125 -4.02 -8.78 -5.57
CA LYS A 125 -2.82 -8.69 -4.73
C LYS A 125 -2.91 -9.59 -3.50
N ILE A 126 -4.06 -9.62 -2.81
CA ILE A 126 -4.29 -10.48 -1.65
C ILE A 126 -4.07 -11.95 -2.03
N GLU A 127 -4.67 -12.37 -3.16
CA GLU A 127 -4.53 -13.72 -3.69
C GLU A 127 -3.08 -14.05 -4.04
N LYS A 128 -2.41 -13.18 -4.82
CA LYS A 128 -1.02 -13.36 -5.27
C LYS A 128 0.02 -13.30 -4.14
N ALA A 129 -0.33 -12.68 -3.03
CA ALA A 129 0.48 -12.70 -1.81
C ALA A 129 0.23 -13.96 -0.97
N GLY A 130 -0.77 -14.78 -1.33
CA GLY A 130 -1.18 -15.95 -0.55
C GLY A 130 -1.59 -15.56 0.86
N LEU A 131 -2.29 -14.44 1.01
CA LEU A 131 -2.92 -14.06 2.26
C LEU A 131 -4.25 -14.80 2.37
N GLU A 132 -4.58 -15.22 3.59
CA GLU A 132 -5.84 -15.90 3.88
C GLU A 132 -6.93 -14.86 4.20
N PRO A 133 -7.94 -14.64 3.32
CA PRO A 133 -8.99 -13.66 3.59
C PRO A 133 -9.76 -13.93 4.89
N SER A 134 -9.82 -15.19 5.33
CA SER A 134 -10.47 -15.62 6.58
C SER A 134 -9.83 -15.08 7.85
N LEU A 135 -8.58 -14.61 7.79
CA LEU A 135 -7.92 -13.93 8.90
C LEU A 135 -8.54 -12.56 9.20
N PHE A 136 -9.21 -11.97 8.22
CA PHE A 136 -9.78 -10.64 8.36
C PHE A 136 -11.29 -10.73 8.53
N SER A 137 -11.79 -10.20 9.64
CA SER A 137 -13.23 -10.06 9.89
C SER A 137 -13.91 -9.17 8.85
N LYS A 138 -13.13 -8.25 8.24
CA LYS A 138 -13.59 -7.40 7.15
C LYS A 138 -12.45 -7.01 6.22
N ILE A 139 -12.73 -7.01 4.92
CA ILE A 139 -11.84 -6.46 3.88
C ILE A 139 -12.60 -5.32 3.18
N ALA A 140 -12.10 -4.10 3.33
CA ALA A 140 -12.65 -2.90 2.72
C ALA A 140 -11.67 -2.33 1.70
N VAL A 141 -12.16 -1.98 0.51
CA VAL A 141 -11.36 -1.34 -0.54
C VAL A 141 -11.93 0.03 -0.83
N SER A 142 -11.12 1.05 -0.59
CA SER A 142 -11.43 2.46 -0.87
C SER A 142 -10.96 2.82 -2.27
N GLU A 143 -11.87 2.91 -3.22
CA GLU A 143 -11.51 3.19 -4.63
C GLU A 143 -11.04 4.63 -4.85
N ASP A 144 -11.46 5.56 -4.00
CA ASP A 144 -10.98 6.95 -3.96
C ASP A 144 -9.78 7.17 -3.04
N SER A 145 -9.29 6.08 -2.42
CA SER A 145 -8.20 6.05 -1.44
C SER A 145 -8.45 6.87 -0.16
N LYS A 146 -9.71 7.23 0.13
CA LYS A 146 -10.11 7.93 1.36
C LYS A 146 -10.59 6.93 2.40
N LYS A 147 -9.78 6.63 3.40
CA LYS A 147 -10.07 5.57 4.38
C LYS A 147 -11.02 5.98 5.50
N LYS A 148 -11.24 7.28 5.74
CA LYS A 148 -12.02 7.76 6.88
C LYS A 148 -13.42 7.14 6.97
N SER A 149 -14.16 7.13 5.88
CA SER A 149 -15.50 6.54 5.83
C SER A 149 -15.52 5.04 6.14
N HIS A 150 -14.46 4.32 5.76
CA HIS A 150 -14.31 2.91 6.10
C HIS A 150 -14.01 2.71 7.58
N TYR A 151 -13.18 3.56 8.19
CA TYR A 151 -12.92 3.52 9.64
C TYR A 151 -14.18 3.87 10.44
N GLU A 152 -14.93 4.88 10.04
CA GLU A 152 -16.24 5.21 10.63
C GLU A 152 -17.22 4.03 10.54
N ALA A 153 -17.22 3.32 9.39
CA ALA A 153 -18.04 2.12 9.23
C ALA A 153 -17.61 0.98 10.18
N LEU A 154 -16.29 0.81 10.41
CA LEU A 154 -15.79 -0.16 11.39
C LEU A 154 -16.20 0.21 12.82
N VAL A 155 -16.13 1.49 13.20
CA VAL A 155 -16.60 1.95 14.52
C VAL A 155 -18.08 1.62 14.69
N LYS A 156 -18.90 1.91 13.69
CA LYS A 156 -20.35 1.65 13.72
C LYS A 156 -20.68 0.14 13.78
N GLU A 157 -19.92 -0.68 13.07
CA GLU A 157 -20.15 -2.12 12.98
C GLU A 157 -19.72 -2.85 14.26
N PHE A 158 -18.54 -2.54 14.77
CA PHE A 158 -17.96 -3.28 15.89
C PHE A 158 -18.23 -2.64 17.26
N SER A 159 -18.64 -1.37 17.30
CA SER A 159 -19.10 -0.65 18.50
C SER A 159 -18.17 -0.74 19.70
N LYS A 160 -16.85 -0.74 19.48
CA LYS A 160 -15.84 -0.77 20.55
C LYS A 160 -15.56 0.64 21.09
N PRO A 161 -15.05 0.76 22.32
CA PRO A 161 -14.52 2.03 22.83
C PRO A 161 -13.40 2.58 21.92
N PRO A 162 -13.25 3.92 21.77
CA PRO A 162 -12.24 4.52 20.88
C PRO A 162 -10.82 4.00 21.10
N GLY A 163 -10.40 3.80 22.36
CA GLY A 163 -9.07 3.26 22.71
C GLY A 163 -8.84 1.78 22.34
N GLU A 164 -9.86 1.09 21.82
CA GLU A 164 -9.76 -0.30 21.37
C GLU A 164 -9.63 -0.43 19.86
N TYR A 165 -9.35 0.65 19.15
CA TYR A 165 -9.05 0.66 17.72
C TYR A 165 -7.60 1.04 17.47
N CYS A 166 -7.00 0.40 16.46
CA CYS A 166 -5.64 0.68 16.02
C CYS A 166 -5.57 0.65 14.49
N ALA A 167 -4.89 1.61 13.88
CA ALA A 167 -4.58 1.61 12.47
C ALA A 167 -3.07 1.36 12.27
N VAL A 168 -2.74 0.47 11.35
CA VAL A 168 -1.37 0.14 10.96
C VAL A 168 -1.23 0.39 9.46
N GLY A 169 -0.31 1.26 9.04
CA GLY A 169 -0.13 1.60 7.63
C GLY A 169 1.19 2.33 7.36
N ASP A 170 1.60 2.35 6.09
CA ASP A 170 2.84 3.00 5.65
C ASP A 170 2.65 4.49 5.31
N ARG A 171 1.42 4.94 5.05
CA ARG A 171 1.11 6.29 4.59
C ARG A 171 0.45 7.10 5.70
N ILE A 172 1.23 7.94 6.41
CA ILE A 172 0.72 8.73 7.54
C ILE A 172 -0.53 9.52 7.17
N ALA A 173 -0.51 10.24 6.05
CA ALA A 173 -1.65 11.08 5.64
C ALA A 173 -2.88 10.29 5.19
N MET A 174 -2.71 9.07 4.65
CA MET A 174 -3.80 8.30 4.04
C MET A 174 -4.35 7.22 4.97
N ASP A 175 -3.48 6.62 5.78
CA ASP A 175 -3.82 5.50 6.66
C ASP A 175 -4.03 5.97 8.09
N LEU A 176 -3.10 6.77 8.62
CA LEU A 176 -3.05 7.07 10.03
C LEU A 176 -3.80 8.35 10.41
N ALA A 177 -3.69 9.42 9.62
CA ALA A 177 -4.38 10.68 9.91
C ALA A 177 -5.91 10.52 10.06
N PRO A 178 -6.61 9.81 9.14
CA PRO A 178 -8.05 9.61 9.31
C PRO A 178 -8.41 8.72 10.52
N ALA A 179 -7.52 7.82 10.96
CA ALA A 179 -7.69 7.03 12.15
C ALA A 179 -7.45 7.87 13.43
N HIS A 180 -6.39 8.68 13.42
CA HIS A 180 -6.09 9.62 14.50
C HIS A 180 -7.23 10.61 14.74
N GLU A 181 -7.87 11.14 13.69
CA GLU A 181 -9.06 12.01 13.80
C GLU A 181 -10.24 11.32 14.51
N LEU A 182 -10.29 9.99 14.50
CA LEU A 182 -11.30 9.19 15.21
C LEU A 182 -10.85 8.74 16.61
N GLY A 183 -9.67 9.18 17.07
CA GLY A 183 -9.11 8.83 18.35
C GLY A 183 -8.55 7.40 18.44
N TRP A 184 -8.17 6.81 17.30
CA TRP A 184 -7.56 5.49 17.25
C TRP A 184 -6.07 5.55 17.56
N LYS A 185 -5.51 4.46 18.06
CA LYS A 185 -4.06 4.26 18.08
C LYS A 185 -3.52 4.16 16.66
N THR A 186 -2.33 4.69 16.45
CA THR A 186 -1.69 4.77 15.13
C THR A 186 -0.31 4.15 15.15
N VAL A 187 -0.05 3.23 14.21
CA VAL A 187 1.25 2.58 14.05
C VAL A 187 1.73 2.76 12.61
N HIS A 188 2.82 3.50 12.46
CA HIS A 188 3.44 3.78 11.18
C HIS A 188 4.41 2.66 10.78
N MET A 189 4.09 1.93 9.72
CA MET A 189 4.98 0.93 9.12
C MET A 189 5.99 1.63 8.19
N ARG A 190 7.25 1.63 8.57
CA ARG A 190 8.32 2.25 7.80
C ARG A 190 8.86 1.32 6.70
N TRP A 191 7.96 0.93 5.78
CA TRP A 191 8.29 0.11 4.62
C TRP A 191 7.97 0.86 3.32
N GLY A 192 8.55 0.45 2.21
CA GLY A 192 8.30 1.06 0.91
C GLY A 192 8.40 2.60 0.96
N ARG A 193 7.30 3.28 0.59
CA ARG A 193 7.19 4.74 0.68
C ARG A 193 7.12 5.25 2.11
N GLY A 194 6.69 4.45 3.06
CA GLY A 194 6.68 4.79 4.48
C GLY A 194 8.06 5.11 5.05
N LYS A 195 9.15 4.57 4.44
CA LYS A 195 10.53 4.84 4.87
C LYS A 195 10.91 6.31 4.81
N ILE A 196 10.33 7.07 3.88
CA ILE A 196 10.65 8.48 3.64
C ILE A 196 9.57 9.44 4.13
N CYS A 197 8.46 8.93 4.67
CA CYS A 197 7.44 9.77 5.27
C CYS A 197 8.03 10.52 6.48
N LYS A 198 7.77 11.84 6.52
CA LYS A 198 8.10 12.64 7.69
C LYS A 198 7.27 12.13 8.87
N GLN A 199 7.94 11.91 9.98
CA GLN A 199 7.27 11.51 11.21
C GLN A 199 6.43 12.67 11.76
N GLU A 200 5.25 12.36 12.25
CA GLU A 200 4.35 13.30 12.92
C GLU A 200 4.29 12.96 14.42
N GLU A 201 4.26 13.99 15.26
CA GLU A 201 4.31 13.84 16.73
C GLU A 201 3.11 13.07 17.31
N TRP A 202 1.98 13.11 16.61
CA TRP A 202 0.76 12.41 17.00
C TRP A 202 0.71 10.93 16.62
N VAL A 203 1.71 10.41 15.89
CA VAL A 203 1.83 8.98 15.60
C VAL A 203 2.35 8.25 16.83
N ASP A 204 1.54 7.34 17.38
CA ASP A 204 1.86 6.68 18.66
C ASP A 204 3.10 5.79 18.57
N HIS A 205 3.23 5.03 17.46
CA HIS A 205 4.37 4.14 17.25
C HIS A 205 4.85 4.17 15.80
N SER A 206 6.15 3.96 15.60
CA SER A 206 6.76 3.71 14.29
C SER A 206 7.55 2.42 14.35
N ILE A 207 7.27 1.52 13.41
CA ILE A 207 7.88 0.19 13.32
C ILE A 207 8.54 -0.01 11.95
N HIS A 208 9.54 -0.89 11.90
CA HIS A 208 10.22 -1.31 10.68
C HIS A 208 9.78 -2.68 10.20
N GLU A 209 9.27 -3.51 11.12
CA GLU A 209 8.78 -4.86 10.88
C GLU A 209 7.49 -5.09 11.66
N LEU A 210 6.57 -5.88 11.09
CA LEU A 210 5.31 -6.18 11.76
C LEU A 210 5.47 -6.97 13.05
N THR A 211 6.58 -7.68 13.24
CA THR A 211 6.92 -8.39 14.49
C THR A 211 6.91 -7.48 15.69
N GLU A 212 7.29 -6.21 15.53
CA GLU A 212 7.28 -5.21 16.61
C GLU A 212 5.87 -4.93 17.16
N LEU A 213 4.82 -5.22 16.39
CA LEU A 213 3.43 -5.12 16.89
C LEU A 213 3.15 -6.07 18.06
N LEU A 214 3.84 -7.20 18.11
CA LEU A 214 3.62 -8.21 19.16
C LEU A 214 4.04 -7.72 20.55
N ASP A 215 4.90 -6.71 20.61
CA ASP A 215 5.37 -6.07 21.84
C ASP A 215 4.55 -4.82 22.19
N ILE A 216 3.86 -4.24 21.19
CA ILE A 216 3.09 -2.99 21.32
C ILE A 216 1.61 -3.28 21.65
N LEU A 217 1.09 -4.39 21.10
CA LEU A 217 -0.34 -4.77 21.17
C LEU A 217 -0.52 -6.10 21.93
#